data_4be64a6c695d1618a10f7b7779103fdf
#
_entry.id   4be64a6c695d1618a10f7b7779103fdf
#
_cell.length_a   1.000
_cell.length_b   1.000
_cell.length_c   1.000
_cell.angle_alpha   90.00
_cell.angle_beta   90.00
_cell.angle_gamma   90.00
#
_symmetry.space_group_name_H-M   'P 1'
#
loop_
_entity.id
_entity.type
_entity.pdbx_description
1 polymer ?
#
loop_
_entity_poly.entity_id
_entity_poly.type
_entity_poly.pdbx_seq_one_letter_code
_entity_poly.pdbx_strand_id
1 'polypeptide(L)'
;TGIRRSGKSYLLGTLFRKYLLENGTKPENIFSYAFDLASDIRYRNPLELVKAVRERVRTDGEQYYLFVDEIQMSDEVPNPYNKDGKKITFYDALNDLRSMPNLDIYVTGSNSKMLSADILTQFRGRSDEIRVHPLSFAEYYSAVGGDKYEAFDNYAFYGGMPLVLSRPTDKAKMNYLTTLFSEV
;
A
#
# COMPACT_ATOMS: atom_id res chain seq x y z
N THR A 1 -5.73 -2.87 -2.47
CA THR A 1 -6.00 -3.97 -1.52
C THR A 1 -5.31 -5.26 -1.96
N GLY A 2 -5.37 -6.35 -1.17
CA GLY A 2 -4.80 -7.66 -1.49
C GLY A 2 -4.27 -8.36 -0.24
N ILE A 3 -4.04 -9.67 -0.34
CA ILE A 3 -3.56 -10.49 0.78
C ILE A 3 -2.19 -10.03 1.27
N ARG A 4 -1.87 -10.37 2.52
CA ARG A 4 -0.56 -10.05 3.11
C ARG A 4 0.56 -10.64 2.25
N ARG A 5 1.65 -9.88 2.04
CA ARG A 5 2.83 -10.27 1.25
C ARG A 5 2.58 -10.52 -0.26
N SER A 6 1.44 -10.10 -0.81
CA SER A 6 1.19 -10.16 -2.26
C SER A 6 2.00 -9.15 -3.09
N GLY A 7 2.78 -8.28 -2.46
CA GLY A 7 3.62 -7.30 -3.15
C GLY A 7 3.07 -5.87 -3.20
N LYS A 8 2.00 -5.54 -2.44
CA LYS A 8 1.37 -4.20 -2.44
C LYS A 8 2.38 -3.06 -2.22
N SER A 9 3.13 -3.13 -1.12
CA SER A 9 4.14 -2.11 -0.77
C SER A 9 5.25 -2.01 -1.83
N TYR A 10 5.65 -3.14 -2.43
CA TYR A 10 6.63 -3.17 -3.51
C TYR A 10 6.07 -2.55 -4.80
N LEU A 11 4.83 -2.88 -5.16
CA LEU A 11 4.15 -2.29 -6.31
C LEU A 11 4.08 -0.77 -6.18
N LEU A 12 3.66 -0.25 -5.03
CA LEU A 12 3.49 1.18 -4.80
C LEU A 12 4.83 1.90 -4.61
N GLY A 13 5.63 1.46 -3.64
CA GLY A 13 6.85 2.15 -3.22
C GLY A 13 8.04 1.96 -4.16
N THR A 14 8.04 0.90 -5.00
CA THR A 14 9.14 0.61 -5.92
C THR A 14 8.73 0.76 -7.38
N LEU A 15 7.78 -0.05 -7.85
CA LEU A 15 7.46 -0.09 -9.28
C LEU A 15 6.73 1.17 -9.75
N PHE A 16 5.68 1.57 -9.04
CA PHE A 16 4.92 2.75 -9.41
C PHE A 16 5.72 4.03 -9.19
N ARG A 17 6.48 4.12 -8.09
CA ARG A 17 7.42 5.22 -7.89
C ARG A 17 8.43 5.34 -9.03
N LYS A 18 9.02 4.23 -9.46
CA LYS A 18 9.94 4.20 -10.60
C LYS A 18 9.26 4.70 -11.88
N TYR A 19 8.07 4.19 -12.16
CA TYR A 19 7.26 4.64 -13.30
C TYR A 19 7.03 6.15 -13.30
N LEU A 20 6.65 6.74 -12.15
CA LEU A 20 6.44 8.18 -12.03
C LEU A 20 7.71 8.98 -12.32
N LEU A 21 8.84 8.56 -11.78
CA LEU A 21 10.14 9.21 -12.03
C LEU A 21 10.55 9.14 -13.50
N GLU A 22 10.37 7.98 -14.15
CA GLU A 22 10.66 7.79 -15.58
C GLU A 22 9.73 8.62 -16.49
N ASN A 23 8.54 8.97 -15.99
CA ASN A 23 7.58 9.85 -16.71
C ASN A 23 7.65 11.32 -16.27
N GLY A 24 8.77 11.74 -15.69
CA GLY A 24 9.08 13.15 -15.45
C GLY A 24 8.60 13.73 -14.12
N THR A 25 8.03 12.92 -13.22
CA THR A 25 7.69 13.39 -11.88
C THR A 25 8.97 13.64 -11.08
N LYS A 26 9.08 14.77 -10.43
CA LYS A 26 10.23 15.11 -9.58
C LYS A 26 10.25 14.25 -8.32
N PRO A 27 11.43 13.80 -7.84
CA PRO A 27 11.54 12.99 -6.64
C PRO A 27 10.91 13.64 -5.39
N GLU A 28 11.02 14.95 -5.26
CA GLU A 28 10.45 15.72 -4.16
C GLU A 28 8.91 15.81 -4.17
N ASN A 29 8.29 15.53 -5.31
CA ASN A 29 6.83 15.51 -5.47
C ASN A 29 6.23 14.15 -5.11
N ILE A 30 7.07 13.14 -4.79
CA ILE A 30 6.62 11.82 -4.38
C ILE A 30 7.03 11.58 -2.92
N PHE A 31 6.08 11.52 -2.02
CA PHE A 31 6.34 11.24 -0.61
C PHE A 31 5.59 10.02 -0.10
N SER A 32 6.25 9.26 0.75
CA SER A 32 5.76 7.99 1.26
C SER A 32 5.84 7.99 2.78
N TYR A 33 4.81 7.44 3.41
CA TYR A 33 4.77 7.16 4.83
C TYR A 33 4.36 5.70 5.03
N ALA A 34 5.17 4.95 5.78
CA ALA A 34 4.92 3.56 6.12
C ALA A 34 4.63 3.46 7.63
N PHE A 35 3.38 3.22 7.97
CA PHE A 35 2.93 3.29 9.36
C PHE A 35 3.46 2.16 10.25
N ASP A 36 4.02 1.10 9.68
CA ASP A 36 4.73 0.05 10.41
C ASP A 36 6.18 0.44 10.78
N LEU A 37 6.73 1.50 10.18
CA LEU A 37 8.08 1.97 10.46
C LEU A 37 8.11 2.97 11.62
N ALA A 38 9.09 2.80 12.51
CA ALA A 38 9.30 3.71 13.64
C ALA A 38 9.63 5.15 13.23
N SER A 39 10.29 5.35 12.07
CA SER A 39 10.56 6.67 11.50
C SER A 39 9.29 7.46 11.20
N ASP A 40 8.20 6.76 10.87
CA ASP A 40 6.96 7.35 10.40
C ASP A 40 5.83 7.29 11.44
N ILE A 41 6.12 6.79 12.66
CA ILE A 41 5.14 6.61 13.74
C ILE A 41 4.37 7.90 14.08
N ARG A 42 5.01 9.05 13.93
CA ARG A 42 4.41 10.37 14.13
C ARG A 42 3.21 10.59 13.20
N TYR A 43 3.31 10.09 11.97
CA TYR A 43 2.30 10.31 10.92
C TYR A 43 1.11 9.34 11.00
N ARG A 44 1.12 8.40 11.95
CA ARG A 44 -0.09 7.66 12.37
C ARG A 44 -1.15 8.61 12.93
N ASN A 45 -0.71 9.72 13.53
CA ASN A 45 -1.61 10.80 13.92
C ASN A 45 -2.13 11.52 12.68
N PRO A 46 -3.45 11.49 12.39
CA PRO A 46 -4.03 12.07 11.17
C PRO A 46 -3.78 13.57 11.04
N LEU A 47 -3.71 14.33 12.14
CA LEU A 47 -3.42 15.76 12.09
C LEU A 47 -1.96 16.05 11.71
N GLU A 48 -1.01 15.25 12.20
CA GLU A 48 0.40 15.37 11.84
C GLU A 48 0.64 15.01 10.38
N LEU A 49 -0.07 13.99 9.86
CA LEU A 49 -0.03 13.63 8.46
C LEU A 49 -0.52 14.77 7.56
N VAL A 50 -1.71 15.31 7.86
CA VAL A 50 -2.29 16.43 7.10
C VAL A 50 -1.34 17.63 7.08
N LYS A 51 -0.80 18.00 8.25
CA LYS A 51 0.16 19.10 8.37
C LYS A 51 1.40 18.87 7.49
N ALA A 52 2.02 17.70 7.59
CA ALA A 52 3.23 17.37 6.84
C ALA A 52 3.00 17.36 5.32
N VAL A 53 1.84 16.88 4.86
CA VAL A 53 1.49 16.86 3.44
C VAL A 53 1.22 18.27 2.93
N ARG A 54 0.45 19.08 3.67
CA ARG A 54 0.13 20.47 3.28
C ARG A 54 1.37 21.37 3.21
N GLU A 55 2.38 21.12 4.06
CA GLU A 55 3.64 21.85 4.02
C GLU A 55 4.49 21.53 2.77
N ARG A 56 4.27 20.34 2.16
CA ARG A 56 5.03 19.86 0.97
C ARG A 56 4.36 20.20 -0.35
N VAL A 57 3.05 20.06 -0.42
CA VAL A 57 2.28 20.29 -1.66
C VAL A 57 2.16 21.79 -1.91
N ARG A 58 2.62 22.24 -3.06
CA ARG A 58 2.60 23.65 -3.46
C ARG A 58 1.56 23.87 -4.54
N THR A 59 1.10 25.12 -4.68
CA THR A 59 0.22 25.55 -5.79
C THR A 59 1.08 26.08 -6.94
N ASP A 60 1.90 25.20 -7.52
CA ASP A 60 2.90 25.51 -8.54
C ASP A 60 2.58 24.88 -9.92
N GLY A 61 1.41 24.23 -10.03
CA GLY A 61 1.00 23.52 -11.25
C GLY A 61 1.62 22.14 -11.42
N GLU A 62 2.47 21.71 -10.49
CA GLU A 62 3.07 20.37 -10.47
C GLU A 62 2.12 19.35 -9.82
N GLN A 63 2.20 18.11 -10.26
CA GLN A 63 1.47 16.99 -9.65
C GLN A 63 2.28 16.38 -8.52
N TYR A 64 1.61 16.09 -7.41
CA TYR A 64 2.17 15.46 -6.22
C TYR A 64 1.54 14.10 -5.96
N TYR A 65 2.29 13.21 -5.35
CA TYR A 65 1.88 11.82 -5.08
C TYR A 65 2.17 11.47 -3.63
N LEU A 66 1.13 11.09 -2.90
CA LEU A 66 1.23 10.63 -1.52
C LEU A 66 0.99 9.12 -1.47
N PHE A 67 1.95 8.37 -0.95
CA PHE A 67 1.84 6.95 -0.67
C PHE A 67 1.76 6.72 0.83
N VAL A 68 0.73 6.02 1.29
CA VAL A 68 0.59 5.64 2.71
C VAL A 68 0.43 4.12 2.80
N ASP A 69 1.38 3.47 3.45
CA ASP A 69 1.37 2.02 3.63
C ASP A 69 0.91 1.65 5.05
N GLU A 70 0.24 0.50 5.18
CA GLU A 70 -0.30 -0.08 6.42
C GLU A 70 -1.23 0.89 7.20
N ILE A 71 -2.20 1.49 6.48
CA ILE A 71 -3.11 2.52 7.03
C ILE A 71 -3.93 2.06 8.24
N GLN A 72 -4.14 0.73 8.43
CA GLN A 72 -4.82 0.21 9.61
C GLN A 72 -4.05 0.44 10.92
N MET A 73 -2.78 0.87 10.83
CA MET A 73 -1.96 1.26 11.99
C MET A 73 -2.12 2.75 12.34
N SER A 74 -3.00 3.48 11.66
CA SER A 74 -3.29 4.87 12.00
C SER A 74 -3.95 4.99 13.38
N ASP A 75 -3.66 6.08 14.07
CA ASP A 75 -4.25 6.40 15.35
C ASP A 75 -5.56 7.17 15.16
N GLU A 76 -6.44 7.07 16.15
CA GLU A 76 -7.57 7.99 16.32
C GLU A 76 -7.22 9.01 17.41
N VAL A 77 -7.34 10.29 17.11
CA VAL A 77 -7.00 11.36 18.05
C VAL A 77 -8.22 12.16 18.49
N PRO A 78 -8.25 12.70 19.71
CA PRO A 78 -9.34 13.54 20.16
C PRO A 78 -9.51 14.76 19.24
N ASN A 79 -10.77 15.12 18.93
CA ASN A 79 -11.04 16.36 18.23
C ASN A 79 -11.02 17.53 19.21
N PRO A 80 -10.05 18.47 19.14
CA PRO A 80 -9.93 19.56 20.09
C PRO A 80 -11.06 20.59 19.98
N TYR A 81 -11.81 20.57 18.88
CA TYR A 81 -12.90 21.52 18.60
C TYR A 81 -14.28 20.95 18.84
N ASN A 82 -14.41 19.66 19.16
CA ASN A 82 -15.68 19.00 19.36
C ASN A 82 -15.79 18.41 20.77
N LYS A 83 -16.75 18.89 21.55
CA LYS A 83 -17.00 18.42 22.93
C LYS A 83 -17.78 17.08 22.98
N ASP A 84 -18.28 16.59 21.85
CA ASP A 84 -19.12 15.37 21.77
C ASP A 84 -18.27 14.08 21.79
N GLY A 85 -16.98 14.17 22.09
CA GLY A 85 -16.08 13.03 22.21
C GLY A 85 -15.72 12.37 20.86
N LYS A 86 -16.13 12.95 19.74
CA LYS A 86 -15.84 12.43 18.40
C LYS A 86 -14.35 12.57 18.10
N LYS A 87 -13.74 11.48 17.71
CA LYS A 87 -12.31 11.44 17.37
C LYS A 87 -12.10 11.82 15.90
N ILE A 88 -10.89 12.31 15.60
CA ILE A 88 -10.41 12.48 14.24
C ILE A 88 -9.73 11.20 13.82
N THR A 89 -10.08 10.70 12.66
CA THR A 89 -9.60 9.45 12.08
C THR A 89 -8.74 9.69 10.84
N PHE A 90 -8.09 8.64 10.35
CA PHE A 90 -7.39 8.69 9.08
C PHE A 90 -8.30 9.06 7.90
N TYR A 91 -9.58 8.69 7.95
CA TYR A 91 -10.56 9.06 6.91
C TYR A 91 -10.83 10.57 6.87
N ASP A 92 -10.84 11.23 8.02
CA ASP A 92 -10.96 12.68 8.07
C ASP A 92 -9.74 13.35 7.44
N ALA A 93 -8.53 12.82 7.70
CA ALA A 93 -7.30 13.28 7.06
C ALA A 93 -7.34 13.10 5.52
N LEU A 94 -7.76 11.93 5.02
CA LEU A 94 -7.91 11.70 3.60
C LEU A 94 -8.93 12.63 2.94
N ASN A 95 -10.06 12.87 3.60
CA ASN A 95 -11.08 13.80 3.11
C ASN A 95 -10.55 15.24 3.00
N ASP A 96 -9.74 15.67 3.96
CA ASP A 96 -9.09 16.97 3.94
C ASP A 96 -8.05 17.07 2.82
N LEU A 97 -7.15 16.11 2.72
CA LEU A 97 -6.07 16.09 1.72
C LEU A 97 -6.60 15.97 0.28
N ARG A 98 -7.69 15.25 0.09
CA ARG A 98 -8.34 15.13 -1.22
C ARG A 98 -8.90 16.45 -1.76
N SER A 99 -9.05 17.47 -0.93
CA SER A 99 -9.41 18.83 -1.40
C SER A 99 -8.31 19.50 -2.22
N MET A 100 -7.10 18.96 -2.23
CA MET A 100 -5.94 19.47 -2.97
C MET A 100 -5.98 18.91 -4.41
N PRO A 101 -6.20 19.77 -5.45
CA PRO A 101 -6.49 19.30 -6.80
C PRO A 101 -5.28 18.68 -7.52
N ASN A 102 -4.08 18.96 -7.01
CA ASN A 102 -2.82 18.47 -7.57
C ASN A 102 -2.13 17.41 -6.69
N LEU A 103 -2.92 16.69 -5.87
CA LEU A 103 -2.43 15.61 -5.02
C LEU A 103 -3.17 14.32 -5.30
N ASP A 104 -2.46 13.31 -5.79
CA ASP A 104 -2.95 11.94 -5.88
C ASP A 104 -2.54 11.14 -4.64
N ILE A 105 -3.49 10.42 -4.05
CA ILE A 105 -3.30 9.68 -2.81
C ILE A 105 -3.49 8.19 -3.05
N TYR A 106 -2.48 7.42 -2.70
CA TYR A 106 -2.47 5.95 -2.78
C TYR A 106 -2.28 5.38 -1.39
N VAL A 107 -3.19 4.50 -0.99
CA VAL A 107 -3.16 3.87 0.33
C VAL A 107 -3.08 2.36 0.20
N THR A 108 -2.33 1.71 1.06
CA THR A 108 -2.30 0.25 1.18
C THR A 108 -2.56 -0.20 2.61
N GLY A 109 -2.92 -1.46 2.75
CA GLY A 109 -3.06 -2.10 4.05
C GLY A 109 -3.28 -3.60 3.91
N SER A 110 -2.92 -4.34 4.93
CA SER A 110 -3.01 -5.81 4.95
C SER A 110 -4.39 -6.33 5.34
N ASN A 111 -5.22 -5.51 5.98
CA ASN A 111 -6.57 -5.89 6.38
C ASN A 111 -7.60 -5.48 5.30
N SER A 112 -7.85 -6.41 4.37
CA SER A 112 -8.78 -6.19 3.26
C SER A 112 -10.23 -5.92 3.70
N LYS A 113 -10.65 -6.43 4.86
CA LYS A 113 -12.01 -6.21 5.38
C LYS A 113 -12.22 -4.80 5.91
N MET A 114 -11.22 -4.24 6.61
CA MET A 114 -11.27 -2.83 7.05
C MET A 114 -11.16 -1.86 5.86
N LEU A 115 -10.24 -2.12 4.95
CA LEU A 115 -10.02 -1.29 3.78
C LEU A 115 -11.23 -1.29 2.83
N SER A 116 -11.86 -2.45 2.59
CA SER A 116 -12.96 -2.54 1.64
C SER A 116 -14.30 -2.03 2.21
N ALA A 117 -14.62 -2.32 3.47
CA ALA A 117 -15.92 -1.94 4.03
C ALA A 117 -15.98 -0.45 4.39
N ASP A 118 -14.96 0.06 5.09
CA ASP A 118 -14.99 1.43 5.60
C ASP A 118 -14.57 2.45 4.53
N ILE A 119 -13.52 2.16 3.76
CA ILE A 119 -13.07 3.05 2.66
C ILE A 119 -14.14 3.09 1.56
N LEU A 120 -14.66 1.95 1.10
CA LEU A 120 -15.70 1.94 0.07
C LEU A 120 -17.00 2.62 0.54
N THR A 121 -17.32 2.55 1.83
CA THR A 121 -18.50 3.20 2.38
C THR A 121 -18.32 4.71 2.51
N GLN A 122 -17.17 5.17 3.00
CA GLN A 122 -16.89 6.59 3.21
C GLN A 122 -16.45 7.32 1.94
N PHE A 123 -15.82 6.60 0.99
CA PHE A 123 -15.35 7.17 -0.28
C PHE A 123 -16.13 6.70 -1.50
N ARG A 124 -17.38 6.27 -1.36
CA ARG A 124 -18.23 5.83 -2.49
C ARG A 124 -18.17 6.81 -3.66
N GLY A 125 -17.78 6.29 -4.84
CA GLY A 125 -17.67 7.09 -6.07
C GLY A 125 -16.55 8.13 -6.07
N ARG A 126 -15.56 8.00 -5.16
CA ARG A 126 -14.45 8.96 -5.00
C ARG A 126 -13.09 8.30 -4.85
N SER A 127 -13.02 6.99 -5.00
CA SER A 127 -11.80 6.19 -4.97
C SER A 127 -11.97 4.94 -5.81
N ASP A 128 -10.85 4.47 -6.39
CA ASP A 128 -10.76 3.23 -7.12
C ASP A 128 -10.03 2.18 -6.29
N GLU A 129 -10.54 0.95 -6.29
CA GLU A 129 -9.88 -0.17 -5.64
C GLU A 129 -9.02 -0.93 -6.64
N ILE A 130 -7.71 -0.98 -6.37
CA ILE A 130 -6.78 -1.85 -7.09
C ILE A 130 -6.50 -3.07 -6.22
N ARG A 131 -6.83 -4.27 -6.72
CA ARG A 131 -6.56 -5.55 -6.05
C ARG A 131 -5.25 -6.14 -6.53
N VAL A 132 -4.31 -6.33 -5.61
CA VAL A 132 -3.04 -6.99 -5.88
C VAL A 132 -3.17 -8.45 -5.48
N HIS A 133 -3.13 -9.33 -6.48
CA HIS A 133 -3.13 -10.78 -6.30
C HIS A 133 -1.70 -11.31 -6.23
N PRO A 134 -1.49 -12.53 -5.72
CA PRO A 134 -0.26 -13.27 -5.99
C PRO A 134 -0.01 -13.35 -7.49
N LEU A 135 1.24 -13.60 -7.88
CA LEU A 135 1.62 -13.71 -9.29
C LEU A 135 0.74 -14.74 -10.00
N SER A 136 0.23 -14.39 -11.16
CA SER A 136 -0.34 -15.36 -12.11
C SER A 136 0.77 -16.28 -12.63
N PHE A 137 0.41 -17.43 -13.22
CA PHE A 137 1.41 -18.30 -13.82
C PHE A 137 2.22 -17.58 -14.92
N ALA A 138 1.60 -16.71 -15.70
CA ALA A 138 2.29 -15.96 -16.75
C ALA A 138 3.38 -15.03 -16.15
N GLU A 139 3.07 -14.32 -15.08
CA GLU A 139 4.03 -13.46 -14.36
C GLU A 139 5.12 -14.28 -13.69
N TYR A 140 4.74 -15.39 -13.04
CA TYR A 140 5.68 -16.33 -12.44
C TYR A 140 6.67 -16.87 -13.49
N TYR A 141 6.14 -17.40 -14.62
CA TYR A 141 6.96 -17.97 -15.69
C TYR A 141 7.86 -16.92 -16.35
N SER A 142 7.36 -15.70 -16.50
CA SER A 142 8.19 -14.58 -17.00
C SER A 142 9.40 -14.30 -16.11
N ALA A 143 9.26 -14.53 -14.80
CA ALA A 143 10.35 -14.30 -13.84
C ALA A 143 11.34 -15.46 -13.74
N VAL A 144 10.88 -16.73 -13.83
CA VAL A 144 11.75 -17.90 -13.66
C VAL A 144 12.33 -18.43 -14.97
N GLY A 145 11.59 -18.33 -16.07
CA GLY A 145 11.99 -18.91 -17.37
C GLY A 145 12.09 -20.43 -17.36
N GLY A 146 12.89 -20.98 -18.26
CA GLY A 146 13.18 -22.40 -18.34
C GLY A 146 12.09 -23.25 -18.99
N ASP A 147 11.99 -24.54 -18.61
CA ASP A 147 10.94 -25.43 -19.09
C ASP A 147 9.58 -25.04 -18.53
N LYS A 148 8.59 -24.89 -19.40
CA LYS A 148 7.26 -24.40 -19.03
C LYS A 148 6.48 -25.39 -18.18
N TYR A 149 6.67 -26.68 -18.39
CA TYR A 149 5.94 -27.72 -17.64
C TYR A 149 6.51 -27.85 -16.24
N GLU A 150 7.85 -27.84 -16.12
CA GLU A 150 8.51 -27.82 -14.82
C GLU A 150 8.15 -26.53 -14.02
N ALA A 151 8.14 -25.40 -14.68
CA ALA A 151 7.71 -24.14 -14.06
C ALA A 151 6.25 -24.19 -13.61
N PHE A 152 5.38 -24.85 -14.40
CA PHE A 152 3.95 -25.01 -14.03
C PHE A 152 3.79 -25.94 -12.82
N ASP A 153 4.51 -27.05 -12.76
CA ASP A 153 4.48 -27.98 -11.62
C ASP A 153 4.93 -27.27 -10.33
N ASN A 154 6.01 -26.48 -10.40
CA ASN A 154 6.47 -25.66 -9.30
C ASN A 154 5.43 -24.60 -8.89
N TYR A 155 4.82 -23.93 -9.84
CA TYR A 155 3.77 -22.95 -9.57
C TYR A 155 2.52 -23.59 -8.96
N ALA A 156 2.09 -24.74 -9.46
CA ALA A 156 0.95 -25.48 -8.93
C ALA A 156 1.18 -25.93 -7.48
N PHE A 157 2.44 -26.26 -7.13
CA PHE A 157 2.81 -26.74 -5.81
C PHE A 157 3.04 -25.62 -4.79
N TYR A 158 3.76 -24.54 -5.19
CA TYR A 158 4.15 -23.47 -4.27
C TYR A 158 3.30 -22.21 -4.39
N GLY A 159 2.47 -22.09 -5.43
CA GLY A 159 1.64 -20.92 -5.70
C GLY A 159 2.43 -19.70 -6.20
N GLY A 160 1.73 -18.58 -6.33
CA GLY A 160 2.23 -17.34 -6.90
C GLY A 160 2.70 -16.29 -5.90
N MET A 161 3.02 -16.64 -4.64
CA MET A 161 3.52 -15.64 -3.68
C MET A 161 4.91 -15.14 -4.10
N PRO A 162 5.11 -13.80 -4.31
CA PRO A 162 6.35 -13.28 -4.90
C PRO A 162 7.63 -13.71 -4.18
N LEU A 163 7.62 -13.76 -2.85
CA LEU A 163 8.79 -14.14 -2.05
C LEU A 163 9.16 -15.63 -2.16
N VAL A 164 8.29 -16.49 -2.71
CA VAL A 164 8.63 -17.89 -3.00
C VAL A 164 9.76 -17.96 -4.04
N LEU A 165 9.75 -17.03 -5.02
CA LEU A 165 10.77 -16.96 -6.06
C LEU A 165 12.18 -16.71 -5.52
N SER A 166 12.29 -15.99 -4.42
CA SER A 166 13.59 -15.68 -3.77
C SER A 166 14.09 -16.77 -2.83
N ARG A 167 13.33 -17.87 -2.62
CA ARG A 167 13.71 -18.95 -1.73
C ARG A 167 14.51 -20.02 -2.48
N PRO A 168 15.76 -20.31 -2.08
CA PRO A 168 16.67 -21.12 -2.89
C PRO A 168 16.39 -22.64 -2.84
N THR A 169 15.65 -23.12 -1.83
CA THR A 169 15.37 -24.53 -1.64
C THR A 169 13.89 -24.79 -1.37
N ASP A 170 13.41 -25.98 -1.71
CA ASP A 170 12.03 -26.40 -1.45
C ASP A 170 11.66 -26.33 0.03
N LYS A 171 12.57 -26.72 0.90
CA LYS A 171 12.40 -26.57 2.35
C LYS A 171 12.19 -25.11 2.76
N ALA A 172 12.95 -24.18 2.18
CA ALA A 172 12.83 -22.76 2.46
C ALA A 172 11.51 -22.17 1.92
N LYS A 173 11.05 -22.62 0.74
CA LYS A 173 9.74 -22.27 0.19
C LYS A 173 8.61 -22.77 1.08
N MET A 174 8.63 -24.05 1.47
CA MET A 174 7.62 -24.64 2.33
C MET A 174 7.56 -23.97 3.71
N ASN A 175 8.70 -23.74 4.35
CA ASN A 175 8.76 -23.05 5.63
C ASN A 175 8.16 -21.63 5.52
N TYR A 176 8.49 -20.89 4.46
CA TYR A 176 7.92 -19.58 4.23
C TYR A 176 6.39 -19.62 4.10
N LEU A 177 5.86 -20.55 3.29
CA LEU A 177 4.41 -20.70 3.08
C LEU A 177 3.69 -21.12 4.35
N THR A 178 4.25 -22.07 5.13
CA THR A 178 3.70 -22.49 6.41
C THR A 178 3.62 -21.33 7.41
N THR A 179 4.71 -20.55 7.52
CA THR A 179 4.73 -19.35 8.36
C THR A 179 3.67 -18.33 7.91
N LEU A 180 3.59 -18.08 6.60
CA LEU A 180 2.62 -17.14 6.05
C LEU A 180 1.18 -17.57 6.35
N PHE A 181 0.88 -18.86 6.22
CA PHE A 181 -0.46 -19.41 6.51
C PHE A 181 -0.82 -19.31 7.99
N SER A 182 0.15 -19.46 8.90
CA SER A 182 -0.09 -19.33 10.34
C SER A 182 -0.26 -17.88 10.83
N GLU A 183 0.11 -16.88 10.00
CA GLU A 183 -0.03 -15.45 10.31
C GLU A 183 -1.35 -14.84 9.80
N VAL A 184 -2.19 -15.63 9.11
CA VAL A 184 -3.49 -15.21 8.57
C VAL A 184 -4.62 -15.67 9.47
#